data_6c06e41579c8a711d606a1ea69a4ab58
#
_entry.id   6c06e41579c8a711d606a1ea69a4ab58
#
_cell.length_a   1.000
_cell.length_b   1.000
_cell.length_c   1.000
_cell.angle_alpha   90.00
_cell.angle_beta   90.00
_cell.angle_gamma   90.00
#
_symmetry.space_group_name_H-M   'P 1'
#
loop_
_entity.id
_entity.type
_entity.pdbx_description
1 polymer ?
#
loop_
_entity_poly.entity_id
_entity_poly.type
_entity_poly.pdbx_seq_one_letter_code
_entity_poly.pdbx_strand_id
1 'polypeptide(L)'
;WLGLVGSEMCIRDSYLFMPSKKPKITEVVLRDGQQSLIATRMKTEDMLPVLSKLDKVGYSSLEVWGGATYDCCLRFLNENPWDRLKVFKKNFKKTKLQMLLRGKNLVGYKEYDDSVIELFIKNAAKEGINIFRIFDALNDIDNIKSSIEFVNNEKENSQGTICYTTSPVHNEKYWIKLAKDIEDIGAKSLAIKDMAGLLRPNVGYELIKKLKKNLKIPIHLHTHSTTGLADATNLKAYEAGVDNIDTSISSFSNLYAHTATESFISMIYKDDENPFDMNLLTNIAEHFQSVRPKYVQYEGSMRGVDINMLLYQVPGGMLSILEKQLVDLNKQHRLKDLIDEIPRIREDVGFVPLVTPSSQIVGAQALMNVLDGERYKTLNKEFVDLVNGKYGKIPGKINSKLLKKIDKNIPDNELENMTINEYRKDFSNFCKLNNIKDFSKKDTDLLNYILFNKESKAVSYTHLRAHET
;
A
#
# COMPACT_ATOMS: atom_id res chain seq x y z
N TRP A 1 18.56 -36.93 40.13
CA TRP A 1 18.70 -37.50 38.75
C TRP A 1 17.44 -37.37 37.90
N LEU A 2 16.29 -36.99 38.44
CA LEU A 2 15.04 -36.79 37.68
C LEU A 2 14.81 -35.32 37.19
N GLY A 3 15.66 -34.39 37.57
CA GLY A 3 15.52 -32.98 37.24
C GLY A 3 16.15 -32.55 35.88
N LEU A 4 17.09 -33.33 35.34
CA LEU A 4 17.82 -32.97 34.13
C LEU A 4 17.20 -33.51 32.80
N VAL A 5 16.39 -34.57 32.91
CA VAL A 5 15.74 -35.16 31.74
C VAL A 5 14.57 -34.31 31.18
N GLY A 6 13.92 -33.54 32.10
CA GLY A 6 12.81 -32.65 31.70
C GLY A 6 13.23 -31.38 31.00
N SER A 7 14.43 -30.84 31.27
CA SER A 7 14.90 -29.61 30.65
C SER A 7 15.42 -29.82 29.21
N GLU A 8 16.06 -30.93 28.93
CA GLU A 8 16.52 -31.28 27.57
C GLU A 8 15.34 -31.61 26.65
N MET A 9 14.28 -32.23 27.15
CA MET A 9 13.10 -32.54 26.37
C MET A 9 12.29 -31.28 26.02
N CYS A 10 12.16 -30.31 26.96
CA CYS A 10 11.52 -29.02 26.66
C CYS A 10 12.30 -28.15 25.68
N ILE A 11 13.62 -28.19 25.69
CA ILE A 11 14.46 -27.45 24.77
C ILE A 11 14.41 -28.11 23.36
N ARG A 12 14.38 -29.42 23.25
CA ARG A 12 14.22 -30.13 21.99
C ARG A 12 12.86 -29.90 21.35
N ASP A 13 11.78 -29.87 22.12
CA ASP A 13 10.44 -29.64 21.58
C ASP A 13 10.23 -28.20 21.08
N SER A 14 10.88 -27.20 21.67
CA SER A 14 10.80 -25.82 21.17
C SER A 14 11.53 -25.60 19.82
N TYR A 15 12.57 -26.41 19.52
CA TYR A 15 13.24 -26.41 18.21
C TYR A 15 12.52 -27.23 17.14
N LEU A 16 11.62 -28.13 17.52
CA LEU A 16 10.86 -29.00 16.59
C LEU A 16 9.71 -28.28 15.88
N PHE A 17 9.36 -27.04 16.27
CA PHE A 17 8.26 -26.29 15.68
C PHE A 17 8.68 -25.18 14.70
N MET A 18 9.98 -24.97 14.50
CA MET A 18 10.41 -24.00 13.49
C MET A 18 10.31 -24.60 12.07
N PRO A 19 9.64 -23.92 11.13
CA PRO A 19 9.59 -24.40 9.74
C PRO A 19 11.00 -24.59 9.19
N SER A 20 11.25 -25.70 8.50
CA SER A 20 12.53 -25.98 7.84
C SER A 20 12.82 -24.96 6.73
N LYS A 21 11.78 -24.34 6.18
CA LYS A 21 11.89 -23.34 5.11
C LYS A 21 11.76 -21.93 5.67
N LYS A 22 12.81 -21.14 5.54
CA LYS A 22 12.80 -19.70 5.87
C LYS A 22 11.95 -18.92 4.86
N PRO A 23 11.23 -17.86 5.29
CA PRO A 23 10.49 -17.02 4.37
C PRO A 23 11.46 -16.24 3.48
N LYS A 24 11.00 -15.91 2.29
CA LYS A 24 11.68 -14.94 1.43
C LYS A 24 11.46 -13.54 2.00
N ILE A 25 12.35 -12.61 1.70
CA ILE A 25 12.28 -11.21 2.14
C ILE A 25 12.04 -10.31 0.94
N THR A 26 11.06 -9.42 1.07
CA THR A 26 10.84 -8.28 0.18
C THR A 26 11.25 -7.00 0.90
N GLU A 27 12.17 -6.25 0.33
CA GLU A 27 12.61 -4.96 0.87
C GLU A 27 11.70 -3.84 0.33
N VAL A 28 11.20 -2.97 1.21
CA VAL A 28 10.24 -1.93 0.85
C VAL A 28 10.76 -0.49 1.02
N VAL A 29 12.05 -0.29 1.33
CA VAL A 29 12.63 1.05 1.57
C VAL A 29 12.41 2.02 0.41
N LEU A 30 12.45 1.52 -0.84
CA LEU A 30 12.32 2.36 -2.05
C LEU A 30 10.87 2.82 -2.32
N ARG A 31 9.88 2.20 -1.67
CA ARG A 31 8.47 2.61 -1.78
C ARG A 31 7.82 2.81 -0.40
N ASP A 32 7.40 1.75 0.31
CA ASP A 32 6.55 1.88 1.51
C ASP A 32 7.33 2.41 2.73
N GLY A 33 8.59 2.00 2.92
CA GLY A 33 9.42 2.48 4.02
C GLY A 33 9.55 4.01 4.01
N GLN A 34 9.98 4.58 2.90
CA GLN A 34 10.09 6.02 2.74
C GLN A 34 8.74 6.73 2.60
N GLN A 35 7.73 6.08 2.04
CA GLN A 35 6.38 6.62 2.01
C GLN A 35 5.84 6.84 3.41
N SER A 36 6.01 5.86 4.29
CA SER A 36 5.47 5.87 5.63
C SER A 36 6.20 6.84 6.57
N LEU A 37 7.50 7.03 6.39
CA LEU A 37 8.31 7.84 7.30
C LEU A 37 8.52 9.27 6.83
N ILE A 38 8.65 9.50 5.52
CA ILE A 38 8.96 10.82 4.94
C ILE A 38 8.01 11.20 3.78
N ALA A 39 6.78 10.72 3.83
CA ALA A 39 5.69 11.05 2.90
C ALA A 39 6.06 10.93 1.41
N THR A 40 6.85 9.91 1.04
CA THR A 40 7.28 9.63 -0.35
C THR A 40 8.20 10.73 -0.94
N ARG A 41 8.90 11.51 -0.12
CA ARG A 41 9.67 12.66 -0.58
C ARG A 41 11.09 12.34 -1.05
N MET A 42 11.57 11.09 -0.92
CA MET A 42 12.91 10.72 -1.33
C MET A 42 13.06 10.83 -2.86
N LYS A 43 14.03 11.61 -3.30
CA LYS A 43 14.36 11.78 -4.71
C LYS A 43 15.10 10.57 -5.27
N THR A 44 14.97 10.34 -6.57
CA THR A 44 15.66 9.24 -7.27
C THR A 44 17.16 9.34 -7.13
N GLU A 45 17.73 10.55 -7.14
CA GLU A 45 19.18 10.78 -6.99
C GLU A 45 19.75 10.27 -5.66
N ASP A 46 18.97 10.37 -4.58
CA ASP A 46 19.38 9.89 -3.25
C ASP A 46 19.30 8.36 -3.11
N MET A 47 18.58 7.68 -3.99
CA MET A 47 18.49 6.21 -4.03
C MET A 47 19.63 5.60 -4.87
N LEU A 48 20.08 6.31 -5.91
CA LEU A 48 21.03 5.79 -6.92
C LEU A 48 22.27 5.11 -6.33
N PRO A 49 22.96 5.68 -5.29
CA PRO A 49 24.22 5.13 -4.80
C PRO A 49 24.14 3.71 -4.24
N VAL A 50 22.96 3.27 -3.83
CA VAL A 50 22.76 1.94 -3.20
C VAL A 50 21.99 0.94 -4.05
N LEU A 51 21.46 1.32 -5.22
CA LEU A 51 20.66 0.40 -6.03
C LEU A 51 21.41 -0.88 -6.39
N SER A 52 22.67 -0.76 -6.82
CA SER A 52 23.50 -1.92 -7.15
C SER A 52 23.86 -2.78 -5.94
N LYS A 53 23.89 -2.20 -4.74
CA LYS A 53 24.11 -2.93 -3.49
C LYS A 53 22.83 -3.69 -3.11
N LEU A 54 21.65 -3.03 -3.20
CA LEU A 54 20.34 -3.67 -2.98
C LEU A 54 20.12 -4.87 -3.91
N ASP A 55 20.56 -4.80 -5.17
CA ASP A 55 20.44 -5.93 -6.12
C ASP A 55 21.31 -7.15 -5.74
N LYS A 56 22.32 -6.97 -4.87
CA LYS A 56 23.25 -8.02 -4.44
C LYS A 56 22.85 -8.68 -3.13
N VAL A 57 21.94 -8.11 -2.36
CA VAL A 57 21.55 -8.62 -1.02
C VAL A 57 20.91 -10.01 -1.10
N GLY A 58 20.21 -10.32 -2.18
CA GLY A 58 19.50 -11.60 -2.31
C GLY A 58 18.03 -11.53 -1.91
N TYR A 59 17.44 -10.34 -1.89
CA TYR A 59 16.01 -10.15 -1.72
C TYR A 59 15.18 -10.90 -2.79
N SER A 60 14.02 -11.38 -2.40
CA SER A 60 13.04 -11.96 -3.32
C SER A 60 12.50 -10.94 -4.31
N SER A 61 12.25 -9.73 -3.80
CA SER A 61 11.80 -8.56 -4.57
C SER A 61 12.11 -7.26 -3.82
N LEU A 62 12.07 -6.17 -4.57
CA LEU A 62 12.11 -4.80 -4.05
C LEU A 62 10.80 -4.11 -4.42
N GLU A 63 10.09 -3.59 -3.45
CA GLU A 63 8.92 -2.76 -3.73
C GLU A 63 9.39 -1.33 -4.04
N VAL A 64 9.17 -0.90 -5.30
CA VAL A 64 9.79 0.32 -5.84
C VAL A 64 8.78 1.37 -6.31
N TRP A 65 7.53 0.98 -6.53
CA TRP A 65 6.56 1.84 -7.22
C TRP A 65 5.13 1.63 -6.71
N GLY A 66 4.27 2.63 -6.92
CA GLY A 66 2.86 2.62 -6.53
C GLY A 66 2.22 4.00 -6.64
N GLY A 67 0.95 4.11 -6.24
CA GLY A 67 0.17 5.33 -6.41
C GLY A 67 0.78 6.57 -5.77
N ALA A 68 1.22 6.47 -4.51
CA ALA A 68 1.84 7.61 -3.83
C ALA A 68 3.19 8.00 -4.45
N THR A 69 3.98 7.03 -4.92
CA THR A 69 5.23 7.31 -5.63
C THR A 69 4.97 8.05 -6.93
N TYR A 70 3.99 7.59 -7.70
CA TYR A 70 3.60 8.21 -8.97
C TYR A 70 3.15 9.66 -8.76
N ASP A 71 2.23 9.86 -7.83
CA ASP A 71 1.68 11.17 -7.47
C ASP A 71 2.77 12.12 -6.95
N CYS A 72 3.63 11.66 -6.02
CA CYS A 72 4.72 12.47 -5.48
C CYS A 72 5.77 12.86 -6.52
N CYS A 73 6.13 11.99 -7.44
CA CYS A 73 7.03 12.32 -8.54
C CYS A 73 6.52 13.55 -9.30
N LEU A 74 5.23 13.56 -9.66
CA LEU A 74 4.63 14.63 -10.44
C LEU A 74 4.40 15.92 -9.62
N ARG A 75 3.84 15.80 -8.40
CA ARG A 75 3.40 16.98 -7.62
C ARG A 75 4.52 17.66 -6.87
N PHE A 76 5.49 16.91 -6.39
CA PHE A 76 6.41 17.43 -5.37
C PHE A 76 7.89 17.29 -5.72
N LEU A 77 8.25 16.28 -6.53
CA LEU A 77 9.65 16.00 -6.83
C LEU A 77 10.11 16.55 -8.17
N ASN A 78 9.15 16.97 -9.01
CA ASN A 78 9.39 17.35 -10.40
C ASN A 78 10.15 16.23 -11.17
N GLU A 79 9.76 14.97 -10.92
CA GLU A 79 10.30 13.79 -11.58
C GLU A 79 9.23 13.10 -12.42
N ASN A 80 9.65 12.54 -13.57
CA ASN A 80 8.77 11.66 -14.32
C ASN A 80 8.76 10.26 -13.66
N PRO A 81 7.59 9.73 -13.21
CA PRO A 81 7.54 8.44 -12.52
C PRO A 81 8.01 7.27 -13.40
N TRP A 82 7.85 7.34 -14.70
CA TRP A 82 8.33 6.33 -15.64
C TRP A 82 9.85 6.34 -15.78
N ASP A 83 10.47 7.52 -15.75
CA ASP A 83 11.94 7.63 -15.82
C ASP A 83 12.58 7.10 -14.54
N ARG A 84 11.99 7.33 -13.35
CA ARG A 84 12.38 6.67 -12.10
C ARG A 84 12.35 5.15 -12.26
N LEU A 85 11.28 4.59 -12.83
CA LEU A 85 11.16 3.15 -13.03
C LEU A 85 12.23 2.61 -14.00
N LYS A 86 12.54 3.33 -15.08
CA LYS A 86 13.63 2.97 -16.00
C LYS A 86 15.00 2.96 -15.31
N VAL A 87 15.25 3.90 -14.40
CA VAL A 87 16.47 3.93 -13.57
C VAL A 87 16.55 2.65 -12.73
N PHE A 88 15.48 2.25 -12.09
CA PHE A 88 15.43 1.00 -11.32
C PHE A 88 15.68 -0.21 -12.23
N LYS A 89 14.97 -0.35 -13.33
CA LYS A 89 15.18 -1.43 -14.31
C LYS A 89 16.64 -1.52 -14.79
N LYS A 90 17.29 -0.38 -15.00
CA LYS A 90 18.70 -0.35 -15.41
C LYS A 90 19.63 -0.89 -14.33
N ASN A 91 19.34 -0.65 -13.05
CA ASN A 91 20.21 -0.99 -11.94
C ASN A 91 19.94 -2.36 -11.32
N PHE A 92 18.69 -2.83 -11.34
CA PHE A 92 18.33 -4.15 -10.83
C PHE A 92 18.37 -5.20 -11.93
N LYS A 93 19.24 -6.23 -11.77
CA LYS A 93 19.47 -7.32 -12.72
C LYS A 93 19.05 -8.67 -12.18
N LYS A 94 19.09 -8.85 -10.85
CA LYS A 94 18.83 -10.11 -10.16
C LYS A 94 17.53 -10.06 -9.36
N THR A 95 17.24 -8.93 -8.75
CA THR A 95 16.11 -8.77 -7.84
C THR A 95 14.87 -8.31 -8.61
N LYS A 96 13.74 -9.00 -8.40
CA LYS A 96 12.46 -8.65 -9.01
C LYS A 96 11.95 -7.31 -8.48
N LEU A 97 11.35 -6.51 -9.35
CA LEU A 97 10.70 -5.26 -8.98
C LEU A 97 9.22 -5.47 -8.73
N GLN A 98 8.74 -4.91 -7.64
CA GLN A 98 7.34 -4.98 -7.21
C GLN A 98 6.72 -3.60 -7.17
N MET A 99 5.43 -3.52 -7.53
CA MET A 99 4.63 -2.33 -7.33
C MET A 99 3.33 -2.60 -6.59
N LEU A 100 2.80 -1.57 -5.93
CA LEU A 100 1.45 -1.56 -5.36
C LEU A 100 0.47 -0.96 -6.37
N LEU A 101 -0.62 -1.68 -6.70
CA LEU A 101 -1.63 -1.31 -7.68
C LEU A 101 -3.04 -1.35 -7.07
N ARG A 102 -3.84 -0.28 -7.25
CA ARG A 102 -5.20 -0.18 -6.73
C ARG A 102 -6.23 -0.70 -7.74
N GLY A 103 -6.22 -1.98 -8.07
CA GLY A 103 -7.20 -2.57 -8.98
C GLY A 103 -7.58 -1.66 -10.15
N LYS A 104 -8.88 -1.41 -10.37
CA LYS A 104 -9.39 -0.50 -11.41
C LYS A 104 -8.97 0.96 -11.28
N ASN A 105 -8.55 1.39 -10.08
CA ASN A 105 -8.07 2.75 -9.85
C ASN A 105 -6.59 2.93 -10.21
N LEU A 106 -5.86 1.88 -10.55
CA LEU A 106 -4.44 1.91 -10.91
C LEU A 106 -3.57 2.59 -9.85
N VAL A 107 -2.99 3.72 -10.17
CA VAL A 107 -2.24 4.60 -9.26
C VAL A 107 -3.01 5.87 -8.90
N GLY A 108 -4.23 6.03 -9.45
CA GLY A 108 -5.13 7.18 -9.27
C GLY A 108 -6.19 6.97 -8.19
N TYR A 109 -7.21 7.80 -8.24
CA TYR A 109 -8.28 7.88 -7.22
C TYR A 109 -9.69 7.62 -7.77
N LYS A 110 -9.82 7.37 -9.07
CA LYS A 110 -11.08 7.01 -9.75
C LYS A 110 -10.92 5.69 -10.49
N GLU A 111 -12.01 5.09 -10.86
CA GLU A 111 -12.00 3.92 -11.74
C GLU A 111 -11.63 4.33 -13.18
N TYR A 112 -10.96 3.44 -13.88
CA TYR A 112 -10.59 3.60 -15.28
C TYR A 112 -11.15 2.46 -16.11
N ASP A 113 -11.39 2.73 -17.41
CA ASP A 113 -11.76 1.72 -18.38
C ASP A 113 -10.70 0.64 -18.52
N ASP A 114 -11.13 -0.59 -18.82
CA ASP A 114 -10.23 -1.74 -18.93
C ASP A 114 -9.11 -1.53 -19.95
N SER A 115 -9.35 -0.77 -21.02
CA SER A 115 -8.32 -0.42 -22.02
C SER A 115 -7.19 0.44 -21.45
N VAL A 116 -7.51 1.32 -20.49
CA VAL A 116 -6.51 2.13 -19.75
C VAL A 116 -5.75 1.25 -18.75
N ILE A 117 -6.45 0.35 -18.07
CA ILE A 117 -5.86 -0.59 -17.11
C ILE A 117 -4.85 -1.50 -17.82
N GLU A 118 -5.24 -2.10 -18.93
CA GLU A 118 -4.39 -2.96 -19.75
C GLU A 118 -3.15 -2.19 -20.25
N LEU A 119 -3.33 -0.98 -20.79
CA LEU A 119 -2.22 -0.17 -21.27
C LEU A 119 -1.23 0.17 -20.17
N PHE A 120 -1.73 0.51 -18.96
CA PHE A 120 -0.89 0.82 -17.80
C PHE A 120 -0.05 -0.39 -17.37
N ILE A 121 -0.69 -1.56 -17.19
CA ILE A 121 -0.04 -2.80 -16.77
C ILE A 121 1.01 -3.22 -17.77
N LYS A 122 0.68 -3.22 -19.06
CA LYS A 122 1.62 -3.55 -20.15
C LYS A 122 2.86 -2.65 -20.12
N ASN A 123 2.69 -1.33 -19.96
CA ASN A 123 3.83 -0.42 -19.90
C ASN A 123 4.63 -0.60 -18.59
N ALA A 124 3.99 -0.83 -17.44
CA ALA A 124 4.69 -1.09 -16.18
C ALA A 124 5.51 -2.39 -16.24
N ALA A 125 4.96 -3.47 -16.79
CA ALA A 125 5.67 -4.73 -17.04
C ALA A 125 6.85 -4.53 -18.00
N LYS A 126 6.62 -3.84 -19.13
CA LYS A 126 7.67 -3.49 -20.08
C LYS A 126 8.80 -2.68 -19.41
N GLU A 127 8.49 -1.79 -18.49
CA GLU A 127 9.48 -0.99 -17.76
C GLU A 127 10.05 -1.70 -16.53
N GLY A 128 9.76 -2.99 -16.34
CA GLY A 128 10.49 -3.90 -15.45
C GLY A 128 9.78 -4.30 -14.18
N ILE A 129 8.50 -3.98 -14.00
CA ILE A 129 7.72 -4.51 -12.89
C ILE A 129 7.42 -6.00 -13.13
N ASN A 130 7.83 -6.84 -12.16
CA ASN A 130 7.63 -8.30 -12.20
C ASN A 130 6.54 -8.78 -11.26
N ILE A 131 6.21 -7.98 -10.22
CA ILE A 131 5.19 -8.34 -9.24
C ILE A 131 4.24 -7.15 -9.09
N PHE A 132 2.97 -7.39 -9.38
CA PHE A 132 1.90 -6.42 -9.19
C PHE A 132 1.10 -6.83 -7.95
N ARG A 133 1.30 -6.11 -6.84
CA ARG A 133 0.50 -6.26 -5.62
C ARG A 133 -0.80 -5.48 -5.81
N ILE A 134 -1.86 -6.21 -6.15
CA ILE A 134 -3.15 -5.65 -6.57
C ILE A 134 -4.13 -5.72 -5.41
N PHE A 135 -4.66 -4.58 -4.99
CA PHE A 135 -5.61 -4.48 -3.90
C PHE A 135 -6.82 -3.62 -4.27
N ASP A 136 -7.90 -3.85 -3.58
CA ASP A 136 -9.03 -2.94 -3.49
C ASP A 136 -9.26 -2.50 -2.05
N ALA A 137 -9.61 -1.22 -1.85
CA ALA A 137 -9.78 -0.65 -0.51
C ALA A 137 -10.91 -1.31 0.30
N LEU A 138 -11.95 -1.80 -0.37
CA LEU A 138 -13.11 -2.45 0.24
C LEU A 138 -13.00 -3.99 0.23
N ASN A 139 -11.91 -4.54 -0.31
CA ASN A 139 -11.72 -5.96 -0.59
C ASN A 139 -12.74 -6.50 -1.61
N ASP A 140 -13.17 -5.67 -2.56
CA ASP A 140 -14.05 -6.09 -3.63
C ASP A 140 -13.27 -6.80 -4.74
N ILE A 141 -13.63 -8.07 -4.97
CA ILE A 141 -12.98 -8.91 -5.98
C ILE A 141 -13.18 -8.38 -7.39
N ASP A 142 -14.37 -7.82 -7.68
CA ASP A 142 -14.69 -7.31 -9.01
C ASP A 142 -13.81 -6.13 -9.41
N ASN A 143 -13.27 -5.38 -8.43
CA ASN A 143 -12.36 -4.27 -8.66
C ASN A 143 -10.92 -4.69 -8.96
N ILE A 144 -10.52 -5.93 -8.65
CA ILE A 144 -9.14 -6.42 -8.89
C ILE A 144 -9.05 -7.45 -10.01
N LYS A 145 -10.18 -8.03 -10.45
CA LYS A 145 -10.23 -9.15 -11.39
C LYS A 145 -9.57 -8.81 -12.74
N SER A 146 -9.98 -7.72 -13.41
CA SER A 146 -9.39 -7.30 -14.70
C SER A 146 -7.89 -7.06 -14.59
N SER A 147 -7.43 -6.41 -13.49
CA SER A 147 -6.01 -6.16 -13.27
C SER A 147 -5.21 -7.47 -13.10
N ILE A 148 -5.75 -8.47 -12.39
CA ILE A 148 -5.12 -9.79 -12.26
C ILE A 148 -5.00 -10.47 -13.62
N GLU A 149 -6.06 -10.44 -14.42
CA GLU A 149 -6.07 -11.01 -15.77
C GLU A 149 -5.02 -10.36 -16.68
N PHE A 150 -4.97 -9.02 -16.73
CA PHE A 150 -4.01 -8.30 -17.58
C PHE A 150 -2.56 -8.52 -17.14
N VAL A 151 -2.26 -8.60 -15.83
CA VAL A 151 -0.93 -8.94 -15.34
C VAL A 151 -0.55 -10.38 -15.75
N ASN A 152 -1.49 -11.31 -15.69
CA ASN A 152 -1.24 -12.69 -16.11
C ASN A 152 -0.99 -12.79 -17.62
N ASN A 153 -1.66 -11.98 -18.45
CA ASN A 153 -1.44 -11.90 -19.89
C ASN A 153 -0.02 -11.40 -20.23
N GLU A 154 0.52 -10.46 -19.44
CA GLU A 154 1.93 -10.02 -19.53
C GLU A 154 2.92 -11.05 -18.95
N LYS A 155 2.46 -12.23 -18.46
CA LYS A 155 3.24 -13.31 -17.84
C LYS A 155 3.96 -12.92 -16.54
N GLU A 156 3.58 -11.80 -15.95
CA GLU A 156 4.12 -11.31 -14.67
C GLU A 156 3.39 -11.93 -13.46
N ASN A 157 3.83 -11.61 -12.24
CA ASN A 157 3.22 -12.12 -11.02
C ASN A 157 2.09 -11.20 -10.55
N SER A 158 0.85 -11.69 -10.65
CA SER A 158 -0.31 -11.06 -10.05
C SER A 158 -0.43 -11.48 -8.58
N GLN A 159 -0.16 -10.55 -7.65
CA GLN A 159 -0.32 -10.77 -6.23
C GLN A 159 -1.64 -10.12 -5.77
N GLY A 160 -2.69 -10.94 -5.65
CA GLY A 160 -3.96 -10.47 -5.08
C GLY A 160 -3.81 -10.17 -3.58
N THR A 161 -4.49 -9.15 -3.09
CA THR A 161 -4.18 -8.60 -1.76
C THR A 161 -5.43 -8.47 -0.91
N ILE A 162 -5.35 -8.95 0.33
CA ILE A 162 -6.32 -8.70 1.40
C ILE A 162 -5.91 -7.43 2.14
N CYS A 163 -6.76 -6.41 2.17
CA CYS A 163 -6.64 -5.26 3.08
C CYS A 163 -7.13 -5.69 4.47
N TYR A 164 -6.20 -6.07 5.35
CA TYR A 164 -6.52 -6.59 6.66
C TYR A 164 -7.08 -5.51 7.58
N THR A 165 -8.14 -5.84 8.27
CA THR A 165 -8.76 -5.02 9.32
C THR A 165 -9.49 -5.90 10.32
N THR A 166 -9.96 -5.32 11.42
CA THR A 166 -10.74 -6.03 12.43
C THR A 166 -12.12 -5.39 12.60
N SER A 167 -13.16 -6.21 12.64
CA SER A 167 -14.54 -5.80 12.91
C SER A 167 -15.42 -7.04 13.12
N PRO A 168 -16.68 -6.90 13.55
CA PRO A 168 -17.61 -8.03 13.61
C PRO A 168 -17.83 -8.75 12.27
N VAL A 169 -17.64 -8.06 11.14
CA VAL A 169 -17.77 -8.63 9.78
C VAL A 169 -16.51 -9.38 9.37
N HIS A 170 -15.34 -8.81 9.68
CA HIS A 170 -14.02 -9.30 9.26
C HIS A 170 -13.51 -10.39 10.19
N ASN A 171 -14.18 -11.53 10.18
CA ASN A 171 -13.81 -12.72 10.95
C ASN A 171 -12.96 -13.69 10.09
N GLU A 172 -12.49 -14.77 10.69
CA GLU A 172 -11.66 -15.77 10.04
C GLU A 172 -12.31 -16.37 8.78
N LYS A 173 -13.60 -16.70 8.83
CA LYS A 173 -14.33 -17.26 7.67
C LYS A 173 -14.35 -16.28 6.50
N TYR A 174 -14.51 -15.00 6.80
CA TYR A 174 -14.44 -13.93 5.79
C TYR A 174 -13.07 -13.92 5.11
N TRP A 175 -11.98 -13.96 5.88
CA TRP A 175 -10.63 -13.93 5.33
C TRP A 175 -10.29 -15.14 4.48
N ILE A 176 -10.68 -16.34 4.93
CA ILE A 176 -10.46 -17.57 4.17
C ILE A 176 -11.25 -17.56 2.87
N LYS A 177 -12.51 -17.11 2.92
CA LYS A 177 -13.33 -16.99 1.72
C LYS A 177 -12.72 -16.01 0.72
N LEU A 178 -12.40 -14.80 1.15
CA LEU A 178 -11.79 -13.77 0.31
C LEU A 178 -10.48 -14.26 -0.33
N ALA A 179 -9.64 -14.96 0.44
CA ALA A 179 -8.38 -15.51 -0.04
C ALA A 179 -8.60 -16.57 -1.14
N LYS A 180 -9.62 -17.42 -0.99
CA LYS A 180 -10.01 -18.39 -2.04
C LYS A 180 -10.55 -17.69 -3.27
N ASP A 181 -11.42 -16.72 -3.10
CA ASP A 181 -11.97 -15.94 -4.22
C ASP A 181 -10.82 -15.26 -5.01
N ILE A 182 -9.77 -14.77 -4.31
CA ILE A 182 -8.55 -14.22 -4.94
C ILE A 182 -7.75 -15.29 -5.71
N GLU A 183 -7.59 -16.49 -5.16
CA GLU A 183 -6.96 -17.61 -5.86
C GLU A 183 -7.77 -18.02 -7.09
N ASP A 184 -9.09 -18.13 -6.95
CA ASP A 184 -10.01 -18.58 -7.99
C ASP A 184 -10.05 -17.63 -9.21
N ILE A 185 -9.87 -16.32 -9.01
CA ILE A 185 -9.73 -15.36 -10.13
C ILE A 185 -8.33 -15.37 -10.79
N GLY A 186 -7.46 -16.30 -10.39
CA GLY A 186 -6.19 -16.56 -11.04
C GLY A 186 -4.99 -15.79 -10.50
N ALA A 187 -5.06 -15.24 -9.28
CA ALA A 187 -3.88 -14.65 -8.63
C ALA A 187 -2.77 -15.69 -8.46
N LYS A 188 -1.51 -15.30 -8.72
CA LYS A 188 -0.33 -16.19 -8.58
C LYS A 188 0.25 -16.18 -7.16
N SER A 189 -0.12 -15.24 -6.33
CA SER A 189 0.22 -15.17 -4.90
C SER A 189 -0.80 -14.33 -4.15
N LEU A 190 -0.88 -14.51 -2.83
CA LEU A 190 -1.74 -13.75 -1.93
C LEU A 190 -0.89 -12.88 -1.02
N ALA A 191 -1.22 -11.58 -0.89
CA ALA A 191 -0.67 -10.72 0.16
C ALA A 191 -1.72 -10.45 1.25
N ILE A 192 -1.30 -10.51 2.51
CA ILE A 192 -2.04 -9.96 3.66
C ILE A 192 -1.42 -8.59 3.93
N LYS A 193 -2.19 -7.53 3.70
CA LYS A 193 -1.73 -6.14 3.89
C LYS A 193 -2.36 -5.55 5.15
N ASP A 194 -1.56 -5.53 6.22
CA ASP A 194 -1.90 -4.94 7.51
C ASP A 194 -1.24 -3.56 7.64
N MET A 195 -1.90 -2.55 7.09
CA MET A 195 -1.39 -1.17 7.03
C MET A 195 -1.38 -0.43 8.36
N ALA A 196 -2.20 -0.88 9.30
CA ALA A 196 -2.35 -0.22 10.58
C ALA A 196 -1.67 -0.98 11.73
N GLY A 197 -1.03 -2.12 11.44
CA GLY A 197 -0.40 -2.97 12.45
C GLY A 197 -1.42 -3.62 13.39
N LEU A 198 -2.60 -3.98 12.88
CA LEU A 198 -3.70 -4.55 13.66
C LEU A 198 -3.60 -6.06 13.84
N LEU A 199 -2.81 -6.73 13.01
CA LEU A 199 -2.67 -8.18 13.03
C LEU A 199 -1.85 -8.60 14.24
N ARG A 200 -2.55 -9.10 15.25
CA ARG A 200 -1.89 -9.58 16.48
C ARG A 200 -1.12 -10.87 16.21
N PRO A 201 0.04 -11.12 16.89
CA PRO A 201 0.92 -12.24 16.58
C PRO A 201 0.22 -13.60 16.54
N ASN A 202 -0.55 -13.95 17.58
CA ASN A 202 -1.26 -15.23 17.64
C ASN A 202 -2.38 -15.34 16.60
N VAL A 203 -3.07 -14.21 16.29
CA VAL A 203 -4.12 -14.18 15.26
C VAL A 203 -3.48 -14.36 13.88
N GLY A 204 -2.33 -13.73 13.63
CA GLY A 204 -1.53 -13.88 12.41
C GLY A 204 -1.06 -15.33 12.19
N TYR A 205 -0.55 -15.96 13.25
CA TYR A 205 -0.17 -17.37 13.23
C TYR A 205 -1.33 -18.27 12.77
N GLU A 206 -2.48 -18.17 13.44
CA GLU A 206 -3.65 -19.01 13.14
C GLU A 206 -4.19 -18.73 11.73
N LEU A 207 -4.29 -17.45 11.34
CA LEU A 207 -4.76 -17.07 10.02
C LEU A 207 -3.86 -17.64 8.92
N ILE A 208 -2.54 -17.43 9.02
CA ILE A 208 -1.58 -17.91 8.01
C ILE A 208 -1.60 -19.43 7.94
N LYS A 209 -1.58 -20.12 9.08
CA LYS A 209 -1.66 -21.59 9.14
C LYS A 209 -2.90 -22.13 8.42
N LYS A 210 -4.06 -21.48 8.60
CA LYS A 210 -5.31 -21.86 7.92
C LYS A 210 -5.27 -21.52 6.44
N LEU A 211 -4.74 -20.36 6.06
CA LEU A 211 -4.57 -20.01 4.65
C LEU A 211 -3.63 -20.99 3.94
N LYS A 212 -2.49 -21.35 4.54
CA LYS A 212 -1.56 -22.38 4.00
C LYS A 212 -2.24 -23.74 3.79
N LYS A 213 -3.23 -24.09 4.62
CA LYS A 213 -4.00 -25.33 4.46
C LYS A 213 -5.05 -25.24 3.35
N ASN A 214 -5.56 -24.05 3.06
CA ASN A 214 -6.69 -23.85 2.15
C ASN A 214 -6.30 -23.36 0.76
N LEU A 215 -5.10 -22.80 0.58
CA LEU A 215 -4.61 -22.23 -0.68
C LEU A 215 -3.42 -23.01 -1.22
N LYS A 216 -3.25 -22.98 -2.53
CA LYS A 216 -2.11 -23.55 -3.24
C LYS A 216 -1.05 -22.49 -3.58
N ILE A 217 -1.47 -21.22 -3.66
CA ILE A 217 -0.61 -20.09 -3.99
C ILE A 217 0.22 -19.63 -2.78
N PRO A 218 1.42 -19.05 -2.99
CA PRO A 218 2.25 -18.51 -1.92
C PRO A 218 1.58 -17.37 -1.16
N ILE A 219 1.84 -17.29 0.15
CA ILE A 219 1.32 -16.25 1.04
C ILE A 219 2.44 -15.27 1.42
N HIS A 220 2.16 -13.99 1.30
CA HIS A 220 3.03 -12.88 1.61
C HIS A 220 2.43 -12.04 2.75
N LEU A 221 3.22 -11.72 3.78
CA LEU A 221 2.80 -10.82 4.86
C LEU A 221 3.45 -9.46 4.74
N HIS A 222 2.63 -8.43 4.81
CA HIS A 222 2.98 -7.02 4.89
C HIS A 222 2.31 -6.42 6.12
N THR A 223 3.06 -6.07 7.15
CA THR A 223 2.54 -5.46 8.38
C THR A 223 3.36 -4.27 8.81
N HIS A 224 2.67 -3.21 9.27
CA HIS A 224 3.30 -1.99 9.78
C HIS A 224 3.59 -2.07 11.28
N SER A 225 4.63 -1.35 11.72
CA SER A 225 5.11 -1.35 13.10
C SER A 225 4.41 -0.35 14.03
N THR A 226 3.38 0.32 13.55
CA THR A 226 2.71 1.43 14.25
C THR A 226 2.27 1.05 15.67
N THR A 227 1.76 -0.16 15.86
CA THR A 227 1.31 -0.68 17.17
C THR A 227 2.40 -1.37 17.99
N GLY A 228 3.61 -1.49 17.44
CA GLY A 228 4.72 -2.22 18.06
C GLY A 228 4.61 -3.74 17.98
N LEU A 229 3.66 -4.28 17.22
CA LEU A 229 3.42 -5.73 17.15
C LEU A 229 4.08 -6.40 15.94
N ALA A 230 4.57 -5.65 14.96
CA ALA A 230 5.00 -6.18 13.67
C ALA A 230 6.11 -7.23 13.79
N ASP A 231 7.12 -7.02 14.61
CA ASP A 231 8.24 -7.96 14.78
C ASP A 231 7.75 -9.31 15.30
N ALA A 232 6.93 -9.29 16.35
CA ALA A 232 6.33 -10.50 16.91
C ALA A 232 5.34 -11.16 15.92
N THR A 233 4.60 -10.35 15.16
CA THR A 233 3.67 -10.84 14.12
C THR A 233 4.43 -11.51 12.99
N ASN A 234 5.52 -10.93 12.51
CA ASN A 234 6.39 -11.49 11.48
C ASN A 234 7.05 -12.80 11.94
N LEU A 235 7.53 -12.86 13.19
CA LEU A 235 8.08 -14.09 13.75
C LEU A 235 7.01 -15.19 13.83
N LYS A 236 5.80 -14.88 14.30
CA LYS A 236 4.69 -15.83 14.34
C LYS A 236 4.21 -16.24 12.95
N ALA A 237 4.26 -15.34 11.98
CA ALA A 237 3.99 -15.65 10.58
C ALA A 237 5.01 -16.65 9.99
N TYR A 238 6.30 -16.46 10.31
CA TYR A 238 7.34 -17.41 9.97
C TYR A 238 7.07 -18.80 10.57
N GLU A 239 6.78 -18.87 11.87
CA GLU A 239 6.42 -20.13 12.56
C GLU A 239 5.19 -20.81 11.92
N ALA A 240 4.24 -20.03 11.38
CA ALA A 240 3.06 -20.53 10.67
C ALA A 240 3.35 -20.97 9.22
N GLY A 241 4.56 -20.73 8.69
CA GLY A 241 5.00 -21.14 7.36
C GLY A 241 4.64 -20.15 6.25
N VAL A 242 4.62 -18.86 6.52
CA VAL A 242 4.47 -17.82 5.49
C VAL A 242 5.61 -17.92 4.46
N ASP A 243 5.30 -17.62 3.18
CA ASP A 243 6.29 -17.78 2.11
C ASP A 243 7.17 -16.55 1.89
N ASN A 244 6.66 -15.34 2.20
CA ASN A 244 7.40 -14.08 2.03
C ASN A 244 6.96 -13.06 3.07
N ILE A 245 7.87 -12.19 3.50
CA ILE A 245 7.63 -11.11 4.47
C ILE A 245 8.23 -9.81 3.94
N ASP A 246 7.48 -8.71 4.10
CA ASP A 246 7.97 -7.36 3.85
C ASP A 246 8.75 -6.85 5.06
N THR A 247 9.95 -6.33 4.79
CA THR A 247 10.79 -5.63 5.78
C THR A 247 11.34 -4.34 5.18
N SER A 248 11.85 -3.46 6.01
CA SER A 248 12.53 -2.24 5.57
C SER A 248 13.89 -2.11 6.24
N ILE A 249 14.92 -1.69 5.48
CA ILE A 249 16.25 -1.44 6.02
C ILE A 249 16.18 -0.58 7.30
N SER A 250 17.00 -0.86 8.31
CA SER A 250 16.87 -0.31 9.67
C SER A 250 16.74 1.21 9.73
N SER A 251 17.44 1.96 8.89
CA SER A 251 17.36 3.42 8.81
C SER A 251 16.00 3.95 8.32
N PHE A 252 15.18 3.11 7.68
CA PHE A 252 13.81 3.41 7.22
C PHE A 252 12.80 2.36 7.70
N SER A 253 12.96 1.88 8.93
CA SER A 253 12.09 0.89 9.56
C SER A 253 11.34 1.44 10.77
N ASN A 254 10.50 0.58 11.36
CA ASN A 254 9.73 0.85 12.58
C ASN A 254 8.78 2.07 12.50
N LEU A 255 8.23 2.52 13.62
CA LEU A 255 7.24 3.60 13.69
C LEU A 255 6.05 3.32 12.73
N TYR A 256 5.87 4.19 11.73
CA TYR A 256 4.86 3.99 10.68
C TYR A 256 5.26 2.98 9.59
N ALA A 257 6.54 2.58 9.54
CA ALA A 257 7.05 1.65 8.51
C ALA A 257 6.95 0.18 8.98
N HIS A 258 7.94 -0.63 8.64
CA HIS A 258 7.94 -2.08 8.82
C HIS A 258 9.04 -2.52 9.77
N THR A 259 9.02 -3.81 10.16
CA THR A 259 10.13 -4.48 10.84
C THR A 259 11.46 -4.20 10.14
N ALA A 260 12.51 -3.92 10.91
CA ALA A 260 13.85 -3.75 10.35
C ALA A 260 14.35 -5.05 9.70
N THR A 261 14.86 -4.95 8.47
CA THR A 261 15.34 -6.11 7.70
C THR A 261 16.43 -6.86 8.45
N GLU A 262 17.43 -6.14 8.97
CA GLU A 262 18.57 -6.72 9.69
C GLU A 262 18.11 -7.43 10.97
N SER A 263 17.16 -6.83 11.71
CA SER A 263 16.61 -7.42 12.93
C SER A 263 15.82 -8.69 12.60
N PHE A 264 14.99 -8.68 11.56
CA PHE A 264 14.21 -9.85 11.17
C PHE A 264 15.11 -11.01 10.72
N ILE A 265 16.15 -10.72 9.93
CA ILE A 265 17.15 -11.72 9.54
C ILE A 265 17.77 -12.34 10.80
N SER A 266 18.20 -11.53 11.77
CA SER A 266 18.80 -12.01 13.01
C SER A 266 17.83 -12.80 13.91
N MET A 267 16.52 -12.59 13.78
CA MET A 267 15.51 -13.39 14.51
C MET A 267 15.35 -14.80 13.94
N ILE A 268 15.54 -14.97 12.62
CA ILE A 268 15.19 -16.25 11.94
C ILE A 268 16.40 -17.07 11.49
N TYR A 269 17.59 -16.49 11.45
CA TYR A 269 18.82 -17.17 11.09
C TYR A 269 19.81 -17.20 12.26
N LYS A 270 20.53 -18.29 12.43
CA LYS A 270 21.76 -18.33 13.19
C LYS A 270 22.90 -17.74 12.37
N ASP A 271 23.96 -17.25 13.03
CA ASP A 271 25.06 -16.57 12.37
C ASP A 271 25.71 -17.42 11.27
N ASP A 272 25.87 -18.73 11.52
CA ASP A 272 26.46 -19.71 10.60
C ASP A 272 25.53 -20.18 9.47
N GLU A 273 24.22 -19.94 9.59
CA GLU A 273 23.19 -20.30 8.61
C GLU A 273 22.72 -19.07 7.78
N ASN A 274 23.15 -17.87 8.13
CA ASN A 274 22.66 -16.63 7.52
C ASN A 274 23.19 -16.44 6.08
N PRO A 275 22.33 -16.46 5.05
CA PRO A 275 22.77 -16.27 3.67
C PRO A 275 22.99 -14.80 3.29
N PHE A 276 22.64 -13.86 4.17
CA PHE A 276 22.71 -12.43 3.92
C PHE A 276 24.04 -11.85 4.42
N ASP A 277 24.67 -11.02 3.59
CA ASP A 277 25.83 -10.26 4.00
C ASP A 277 25.41 -9.07 4.88
N MET A 278 25.59 -9.20 6.20
CA MET A 278 25.21 -8.18 7.17
C MET A 278 26.07 -6.90 7.02
N ASN A 279 27.32 -6.99 6.53
CA ASN A 279 28.12 -5.81 6.24
C ASN A 279 27.56 -5.02 5.04
N LEU A 280 27.07 -5.73 4.03
CA LEU A 280 26.40 -5.11 2.88
C LEU A 280 25.12 -4.39 3.32
N LEU A 281 24.30 -5.02 4.18
CA LEU A 281 23.10 -4.41 4.75
C LEU A 281 23.42 -3.18 5.58
N THR A 282 24.44 -3.25 6.45
CA THR A 282 24.92 -2.10 7.25
C THR A 282 25.32 -0.95 6.34
N ASN A 283 26.09 -1.20 5.28
CA ASN A 283 26.48 -0.20 4.30
C ASN A 283 25.30 0.49 3.60
N ILE A 284 24.23 -0.26 3.32
CA ILE A 284 22.98 0.29 2.74
C ILE A 284 22.26 1.14 3.79
N ALA A 285 22.18 0.66 5.03
CA ALA A 285 21.55 1.38 6.14
C ALA A 285 22.28 2.71 6.43
N GLU A 286 23.61 2.72 6.47
CA GLU A 286 24.43 3.93 6.66
C GLU A 286 24.16 4.97 5.56
N HIS A 287 24.04 4.54 4.30
CA HIS A 287 23.70 5.46 3.23
C HIS A 287 22.33 6.10 3.49
N PHE A 288 21.28 5.32 3.73
CA PHE A 288 19.97 5.88 3.98
C PHE A 288 19.90 6.69 5.28
N GLN A 289 20.69 6.33 6.30
CA GLN A 289 20.84 7.12 7.52
C GLN A 289 21.44 8.52 7.22
N SER A 290 22.39 8.60 6.30
CA SER A 290 22.96 9.88 5.86
C SER A 290 22.00 10.72 4.99
N VAL A 291 21.09 10.05 4.27
CA VAL A 291 20.10 10.70 3.41
C VAL A 291 18.89 11.22 4.21
N ARG A 292 18.45 10.48 5.21
CA ARG A 292 17.20 10.75 5.98
C ARG A 292 17.09 12.16 6.55
N PRO A 293 18.16 12.80 7.09
CA PRO A 293 18.11 14.17 7.60
C PRO A 293 17.66 15.22 6.58
N LYS A 294 17.90 15.00 5.28
CA LYS A 294 17.43 15.90 4.22
C LYS A 294 15.89 16.01 4.17
N TYR A 295 15.19 15.03 4.73
CA TYR A 295 13.75 14.85 4.65
C TYR A 295 13.03 14.97 5.99
N VAL A 296 13.72 15.37 7.08
CA VAL A 296 13.18 15.44 8.44
C VAL A 296 11.90 16.27 8.56
N GLN A 297 11.74 17.30 7.72
CA GLN A 297 10.55 18.14 7.66
C GLN A 297 9.29 17.41 7.21
N TYR A 298 9.42 16.22 6.63
CA TYR A 298 8.33 15.39 6.18
C TYR A 298 8.04 14.20 7.12
N GLU A 299 8.86 14.06 8.18
CA GLU A 299 8.63 13.00 9.17
C GLU A 299 7.37 13.26 10.00
N GLY A 300 6.63 12.19 10.26
CA GLY A 300 5.48 12.25 11.18
C GLY A 300 5.89 12.55 12.63
N SER A 301 4.91 12.89 13.46
CA SER A 301 5.09 13.25 14.87
C SER A 301 5.36 12.06 15.79
N MET A 302 5.10 10.83 15.35
CA MET A 302 5.27 9.62 16.16
C MET A 302 6.73 9.43 16.60
N ARG A 303 6.91 9.17 17.91
CA ARG A 303 8.23 8.93 18.53
C ARG A 303 8.33 7.59 19.23
N GLY A 304 7.27 6.77 19.18
CA GLY A 304 7.17 5.44 19.75
C GLY A 304 5.98 4.72 19.17
N VAL A 305 5.48 3.67 19.82
CA VAL A 305 4.30 2.92 19.38
C VAL A 305 3.01 3.66 19.68
N ASP A 306 2.02 3.53 18.80
CA ASP A 306 0.68 4.06 19.02
C ASP A 306 -0.32 2.93 19.29
N ILE A 307 -0.58 2.67 20.58
CA ILE A 307 -1.53 1.65 21.00
C ILE A 307 -2.99 2.03 20.70
N ASN A 308 -3.29 3.32 20.48
CA ASN A 308 -4.64 3.77 20.12
C ASN A 308 -5.09 3.21 18.79
N MET A 309 -4.13 2.86 17.91
CA MET A 309 -4.43 2.16 16.65
C MET A 309 -5.21 0.87 16.87
N LEU A 310 -4.94 0.13 17.95
CA LEU A 310 -5.69 -1.10 18.27
C LEU A 310 -7.12 -0.82 18.75
N LEU A 311 -7.39 0.39 19.24
CA LEU A 311 -8.69 0.81 19.77
C LEU A 311 -9.53 1.48 18.67
N TYR A 312 -8.97 2.48 17.99
CA TYR A 312 -9.71 3.33 17.04
C TYR A 312 -9.49 2.93 15.59
N GLN A 313 -8.42 2.16 15.29
CA GLN A 313 -8.05 1.69 13.94
C GLN A 313 -7.86 2.82 12.91
N VAL A 314 -7.48 4.01 13.39
CA VAL A 314 -7.25 5.19 12.57
C VAL A 314 -5.80 5.19 12.07
N PRO A 315 -5.53 5.04 10.76
CA PRO A 315 -4.17 5.04 10.24
C PRO A 315 -3.43 6.34 10.57
N GLY A 316 -2.19 6.23 11.06
CA GLY A 316 -1.40 7.38 11.52
C GLY A 316 -1.26 8.50 10.49
N GLY A 317 -1.10 8.16 9.22
CA GLY A 317 -1.08 9.15 8.13
C GLY A 317 -2.40 9.91 7.97
N MET A 318 -3.54 9.26 8.22
CA MET A 318 -4.84 9.94 8.24
C MET A 318 -4.95 10.88 9.44
N LEU A 319 -4.54 10.42 10.62
CA LEU A 319 -4.62 11.21 11.86
C LEU A 319 -3.78 12.48 11.74
N SER A 320 -2.55 12.39 11.24
CA SER A 320 -1.67 13.55 11.04
C SER A 320 -2.26 14.61 10.10
N ILE A 321 -2.97 14.20 9.05
CA ILE A 321 -3.67 15.12 8.14
C ILE A 321 -4.82 15.82 8.85
N LEU A 322 -5.62 15.07 9.61
CA LEU A 322 -6.78 15.59 10.33
C LEU A 322 -6.37 16.52 11.48
N GLU A 323 -5.30 16.19 12.20
CA GLU A 323 -4.71 17.07 13.22
C GLU A 323 -4.30 18.42 12.60
N LYS A 324 -3.60 18.39 11.47
CA LYS A 324 -3.21 19.61 10.77
C LYS A 324 -4.42 20.44 10.35
N GLN A 325 -5.48 19.81 9.80
CA GLN A 325 -6.70 20.50 9.42
C GLN A 325 -7.38 21.15 10.63
N LEU A 326 -7.40 20.48 11.80
CA LEU A 326 -7.92 21.07 13.03
C LEU A 326 -7.07 22.26 13.52
N VAL A 327 -5.74 22.19 13.35
CA VAL A 327 -4.82 23.31 13.66
C VAL A 327 -5.13 24.49 12.75
N ASP A 328 -5.22 24.28 11.43
CA ASP A 328 -5.51 25.33 10.43
C ASP A 328 -6.87 25.99 10.68
N LEU A 329 -7.83 25.28 11.28
CA LEU A 329 -9.15 25.76 11.67
C LEU A 329 -9.23 26.32 13.10
N ASN A 330 -8.12 26.35 13.87
CA ASN A 330 -8.09 26.71 15.29
C ASN A 330 -9.04 25.86 16.17
N LYS A 331 -9.17 24.56 15.87
CA LYS A 331 -10.07 23.61 16.53
C LYS A 331 -9.33 22.40 17.15
N GLN A 332 -8.06 22.55 17.54
CA GLN A 332 -7.21 21.46 18.07
C GLN A 332 -7.85 20.73 19.24
N HIS A 333 -8.61 21.45 20.08
CA HIS A 333 -9.32 20.88 21.22
C HIS A 333 -10.40 19.86 20.85
N ARG A 334 -10.80 19.78 19.56
CA ARG A 334 -11.79 18.82 19.05
C ARG A 334 -11.17 17.51 18.56
N LEU A 335 -9.85 17.32 18.70
CA LEU A 335 -9.15 16.13 18.21
C LEU A 335 -9.73 14.83 18.80
N LYS A 336 -10.05 14.84 20.10
CA LYS A 336 -10.63 13.67 20.76
C LYS A 336 -12.01 13.32 20.17
N ASP A 337 -12.88 14.33 19.96
CA ASP A 337 -14.19 14.11 19.36
C ASP A 337 -14.07 13.50 17.96
N LEU A 338 -13.06 13.96 17.20
CA LEU A 338 -12.78 13.46 15.85
C LEU A 338 -12.33 11.99 15.87
N ILE A 339 -11.41 11.64 16.78
CA ILE A 339 -10.94 10.26 16.94
C ILE A 339 -12.08 9.32 17.34
N ASP A 340 -12.97 9.77 18.23
CA ASP A 340 -14.13 9.00 18.68
C ASP A 340 -15.21 8.86 17.58
N GLU A 341 -15.31 9.82 16.65
CA GLU A 341 -16.32 9.82 15.58
C GLU A 341 -15.94 8.87 14.42
N ILE A 342 -14.65 8.72 14.11
CA ILE A 342 -14.19 7.88 12.99
C ILE A 342 -14.68 6.43 13.10
N PRO A 343 -14.53 5.71 14.22
CA PRO A 343 -15.05 4.36 14.36
C PRO A 343 -16.56 4.26 14.19
N ARG A 344 -17.32 5.29 14.66
CA ARG A 344 -18.78 5.33 14.53
C ARG A 344 -19.22 5.46 13.08
N ILE A 345 -18.55 6.31 12.30
CA ILE A 345 -18.83 6.43 10.86
C ILE A 345 -18.47 5.14 10.16
N ARG A 346 -17.31 4.55 10.50
CA ARG A 346 -16.89 3.28 9.94
C ARG A 346 -17.91 2.15 10.17
N GLU A 347 -18.51 2.10 11.36
CA GLU A 347 -19.62 1.19 11.67
C GLU A 347 -20.84 1.51 10.80
N ASP A 348 -21.25 2.77 10.73
CA ASP A 348 -22.41 3.19 9.95
C ASP A 348 -22.30 2.87 8.46
N VAL A 349 -21.10 2.88 7.89
CA VAL A 349 -20.85 2.50 6.48
C VAL A 349 -20.47 1.02 6.31
N GLY A 350 -20.78 0.17 7.27
CA GLY A 350 -20.61 -1.30 7.15
C GLY A 350 -19.17 -1.78 7.31
N PHE A 351 -18.40 -1.13 8.19
CA PHE A 351 -17.04 -1.53 8.60
C PHE A 351 -16.02 -1.56 7.48
N VAL A 352 -16.04 -0.61 6.57
CA VAL A 352 -15.02 -0.50 5.52
C VAL A 352 -13.60 -0.49 6.10
N PRO A 353 -12.61 -1.17 5.48
CA PRO A 353 -11.22 -1.02 5.87
C PRO A 353 -10.76 0.42 5.69
N LEU A 354 -9.98 0.95 6.64
CA LEU A 354 -9.44 2.32 6.57
C LEU A 354 -8.12 2.33 5.79
N VAL A 355 -8.24 2.25 4.49
CA VAL A 355 -7.13 2.33 3.52
C VAL A 355 -7.45 3.41 2.49
N THR A 356 -6.45 3.98 1.80
CA THR A 356 -6.72 4.96 0.73
C THR A 356 -7.52 4.32 -0.41
N PRO A 357 -8.69 4.90 -0.84
CA PRO A 357 -9.22 6.21 -0.46
C PRO A 357 -10.21 6.20 0.72
N SER A 358 -10.73 5.04 1.16
CA SER A 358 -11.80 4.95 2.19
C SER A 358 -11.43 5.64 3.51
N SER A 359 -10.15 5.58 3.93
CA SER A 359 -9.68 6.28 5.13
C SER A 359 -9.85 7.80 5.01
N GLN A 360 -9.54 8.38 3.85
CA GLN A 360 -9.68 9.82 3.61
C GLN A 360 -11.15 10.24 3.58
N ILE A 361 -12.00 9.43 2.96
CA ILE A 361 -13.45 9.68 2.86
C ILE A 361 -14.09 9.67 4.25
N VAL A 362 -13.81 8.63 5.04
CA VAL A 362 -14.33 8.50 6.41
C VAL A 362 -13.79 9.62 7.31
N GLY A 363 -12.50 9.94 7.20
CA GLY A 363 -11.87 11.02 7.96
C GLY A 363 -12.46 12.40 7.66
N ALA A 364 -12.66 12.71 6.38
CA ALA A 364 -13.28 13.98 5.97
C ALA A 364 -14.72 14.12 6.49
N GLN A 365 -15.52 13.04 6.41
CA GLN A 365 -16.88 13.05 6.95
C GLN A 365 -16.88 13.16 8.48
N ALA A 366 -15.93 12.54 9.18
CA ALA A 366 -15.80 12.67 10.64
C ALA A 366 -15.49 14.12 11.05
N LEU A 367 -14.58 14.77 10.32
CA LEU A 367 -14.27 16.18 10.55
C LEU A 367 -15.50 17.06 10.35
N MET A 368 -16.28 16.86 9.29
CA MET A 368 -17.52 17.61 9.05
C MET A 368 -18.52 17.40 10.19
N ASN A 369 -18.79 16.15 10.62
CA ASN A 369 -19.70 15.86 11.73
C ASN A 369 -19.28 16.59 13.02
N VAL A 370 -17.98 16.62 13.31
CA VAL A 370 -17.42 17.28 14.50
C VAL A 370 -17.55 18.80 14.40
N LEU A 371 -17.28 19.39 13.24
CA LEU A 371 -17.38 20.83 13.03
C LEU A 371 -18.83 21.33 13.06
N ASP A 372 -19.75 20.56 12.47
CA ASP A 372 -21.19 20.87 12.45
C ASP A 372 -21.88 20.66 13.80
N GLY A 373 -21.27 19.88 14.70
CA GLY A 373 -21.86 19.49 15.98
C GLY A 373 -23.06 18.53 15.85
N GLU A 374 -23.39 18.09 14.66
CA GLU A 374 -24.45 17.12 14.32
C GLU A 374 -23.97 16.15 13.26
N ARG A 375 -24.21 14.84 13.50
CA ARG A 375 -23.81 13.77 12.57
C ARG A 375 -24.62 13.83 11.28
N TYR A 376 -23.87 13.86 10.15
CA TYR A 376 -24.46 13.85 8.81
C TYR A 376 -25.41 15.04 8.53
N LYS A 377 -25.14 16.21 9.12
CA LYS A 377 -25.78 17.45 8.76
C LYS A 377 -25.32 17.90 7.38
N THR A 378 -24.03 17.91 7.19
CA THR A 378 -23.38 18.08 5.88
C THR A 378 -22.79 16.76 5.41
N LEU A 379 -23.05 16.37 4.18
CA LEU A 379 -22.54 15.17 3.55
C LEU A 379 -21.51 15.52 2.48
N ASN A 380 -20.34 14.92 2.59
CA ASN A 380 -19.30 15.01 1.58
C ASN A 380 -19.69 14.12 0.38
N LYS A 381 -19.43 14.62 -0.84
CA LYS A 381 -19.77 13.91 -2.08
C LYS A 381 -19.13 12.51 -2.14
N GLU A 382 -17.85 12.41 -1.84
CA GLU A 382 -17.11 11.15 -1.86
C GLU A 382 -17.67 10.16 -0.84
N PHE A 383 -18.18 10.66 0.30
CA PHE A 383 -18.83 9.83 1.31
C PHE A 383 -20.18 9.29 0.81
N VAL A 384 -20.97 10.13 0.13
CA VAL A 384 -22.21 9.70 -0.52
C VAL A 384 -21.93 8.68 -1.61
N ASP A 385 -20.91 8.90 -2.43
CA ASP A 385 -20.48 7.98 -3.48
C ASP A 385 -20.01 6.63 -2.88
N LEU A 386 -19.31 6.65 -1.74
CA LEU A 386 -18.94 5.45 -1.01
C LEU A 386 -20.17 4.64 -0.56
N VAL A 387 -21.14 5.31 0.06
CA VAL A 387 -22.38 4.67 0.55
C VAL A 387 -23.22 4.12 -0.60
N ASN A 388 -23.20 4.78 -1.75
CA ASN A 388 -23.88 4.34 -2.97
C ASN A 388 -23.12 3.23 -3.75
N GLY A 389 -21.96 2.79 -3.24
CA GLY A 389 -21.20 1.68 -3.82
C GLY A 389 -20.34 2.03 -5.02
N LYS A 390 -20.10 3.32 -5.31
CA LYS A 390 -19.25 3.74 -6.44
C LYS A 390 -17.76 3.39 -6.25
N TYR A 391 -17.36 3.01 -5.04
CA TYR A 391 -16.00 2.55 -4.73
C TYR A 391 -15.91 1.03 -4.61
N GLY A 392 -17.00 0.29 -4.87
CA GLY A 392 -17.10 -1.14 -4.74
C GLY A 392 -18.05 -1.61 -3.65
N LYS A 393 -18.11 -2.90 -3.43
CA LYS A 393 -19.04 -3.56 -2.53
C LYS A 393 -18.66 -3.38 -1.07
N ILE A 394 -19.55 -2.78 -0.30
CA ILE A 394 -19.35 -2.56 1.14
C ILE A 394 -19.41 -3.91 1.88
N PRO A 395 -18.46 -4.19 2.81
CA PRO A 395 -18.36 -5.49 3.49
C PRO A 395 -19.54 -5.84 4.39
N GLY A 396 -20.10 -4.85 5.09
CA GLY A 396 -21.19 -5.04 6.05
C GLY A 396 -22.46 -4.28 5.71
N LYS A 397 -23.41 -4.27 6.64
CA LYS A 397 -24.66 -3.54 6.45
C LYS A 397 -24.48 -2.05 6.75
N ILE A 398 -24.95 -1.20 5.86
CA ILE A 398 -25.00 0.24 6.08
C ILE A 398 -26.14 0.57 7.05
N ASN A 399 -25.91 1.55 7.93
CA ASN A 399 -26.90 2.00 8.88
C ASN A 399 -28.12 2.59 8.17
N SER A 400 -29.31 2.08 8.49
CA SER A 400 -30.58 2.51 7.87
C SER A 400 -30.92 3.98 8.08
N LYS A 401 -30.46 4.60 9.19
CA LYS A 401 -30.66 6.04 9.45
C LYS A 401 -29.76 6.87 8.51
N LEU A 402 -28.55 6.42 8.22
CA LEU A 402 -27.66 7.06 7.25
C LEU A 402 -28.26 6.97 5.84
N LEU A 403 -28.73 5.81 5.41
CA LEU A 403 -29.40 5.64 4.11
C LEU A 403 -30.60 6.57 3.91
N LYS A 404 -31.33 6.88 4.99
CA LYS A 404 -32.46 7.82 4.92
C LYS A 404 -32.04 9.27 4.76
N LYS A 405 -30.81 9.63 5.22
CA LYS A 405 -30.25 10.99 5.09
C LYS A 405 -29.63 11.22 3.72
N ILE A 406 -29.18 10.19 3.06
CA ILE A 406 -28.63 10.27 1.70
C ILE A 406 -29.78 10.34 0.70
N ASP A 407 -29.98 11.54 0.16
CA ASP A 407 -31.03 11.78 -0.85
C ASP A 407 -30.69 10.97 -2.12
N LYS A 408 -31.63 10.15 -2.56
CA LYS A 408 -31.52 9.35 -3.78
C LYS A 408 -31.51 10.19 -5.06
N ASN A 409 -31.73 11.49 -4.95
CA ASN A 409 -31.80 12.45 -6.04
C ASN A 409 -30.51 13.20 -6.34
N ILE A 410 -29.35 12.76 -5.79
CA ILE A 410 -28.07 13.29 -6.28
C ILE A 410 -27.89 12.75 -7.70
N PRO A 411 -27.82 13.62 -8.73
CA PRO A 411 -27.71 13.16 -10.11
C PRO A 411 -26.52 12.23 -10.23
N ASP A 412 -26.71 11.06 -10.81
CA ASP A 412 -25.65 10.24 -11.33
C ASP A 412 -24.98 11.02 -12.47
N ASN A 413 -24.03 11.87 -12.13
CA ASN A 413 -23.00 12.24 -13.06
C ASN A 413 -22.12 10.99 -13.20
N GLU A 414 -22.57 10.02 -13.99
CA GLU A 414 -21.71 9.02 -14.57
C GLU A 414 -20.60 9.78 -15.28
N LEU A 415 -19.43 9.82 -14.63
CA LEU A 415 -18.20 10.11 -15.35
C LEU A 415 -18.07 8.98 -16.37
N GLU A 416 -18.49 9.20 -17.61
CA GLU A 416 -18.24 8.29 -18.70
C GLU A 416 -16.76 7.93 -18.65
N ASN A 417 -16.47 6.67 -18.43
CA ASN A 417 -15.10 6.17 -18.43
C ASN A 417 -14.63 6.20 -19.89
N MET A 418 -13.90 7.24 -20.23
CA MET A 418 -13.33 7.40 -21.57
C MET A 418 -12.41 6.23 -21.88
N THR A 419 -12.51 5.70 -23.07
CA THR A 419 -11.60 4.71 -23.62
C THR A 419 -10.22 5.30 -23.90
N ILE A 420 -9.21 4.46 -24.07
CA ILE A 420 -7.86 4.92 -24.39
C ILE A 420 -7.81 5.75 -25.69
N ASN A 421 -8.66 5.43 -26.67
CA ASN A 421 -8.72 6.15 -27.94
C ASN A 421 -9.31 7.56 -27.80
N GLU A 422 -10.31 7.72 -26.93
CA GLU A 422 -10.89 9.03 -26.60
C GLU A 422 -9.89 9.89 -25.86
N TYR A 423 -9.18 9.32 -24.87
CA TYR A 423 -8.09 10.02 -24.19
C TYR A 423 -6.95 10.45 -25.14
N ARG A 424 -6.58 9.62 -26.13
CA ARG A 424 -5.57 10.01 -27.13
C ARG A 424 -5.99 11.22 -27.96
N LYS A 425 -7.26 11.25 -28.39
CA LYS A 425 -7.80 12.39 -29.13
C LYS A 425 -7.82 13.65 -28.27
N ASP A 426 -8.26 13.53 -27.02
CA ASP A 426 -8.31 14.65 -26.06
C ASP A 426 -6.90 15.20 -25.80
N PHE A 427 -5.91 14.34 -25.54
CA PHE A 427 -4.53 14.74 -25.30
C PHE A 427 -3.89 15.37 -26.56
N SER A 428 -4.14 14.82 -27.76
CA SER A 428 -3.66 15.42 -29.00
C SER A 428 -4.25 16.82 -29.22
N ASN A 429 -5.55 17.01 -28.95
CA ASN A 429 -6.20 18.31 -29.01
C ASN A 429 -5.62 19.30 -27.99
N PHE A 430 -5.36 18.84 -26.77
CA PHE A 430 -4.69 19.62 -25.75
C PHE A 430 -3.30 20.08 -26.20
N CYS A 431 -2.49 19.19 -26.81
CA CYS A 431 -1.18 19.53 -27.34
C CYS A 431 -1.27 20.63 -28.44
N LYS A 432 -2.22 20.49 -29.35
CA LYS A 432 -2.47 21.48 -30.41
C LYS A 432 -2.87 22.86 -29.87
N LEU A 433 -3.82 22.90 -28.91
CA LEU A 433 -4.31 24.14 -28.31
C LEU A 433 -3.23 24.90 -27.53
N ASN A 434 -2.23 24.20 -27.04
CA ASN A 434 -1.14 24.79 -26.25
C ASN A 434 0.16 24.97 -27.04
N ASN A 435 0.15 24.74 -28.37
CA ASN A 435 1.32 24.83 -29.27
C ASN A 435 2.51 24.00 -28.75
N ILE A 436 2.27 22.78 -28.26
CA ILE A 436 3.30 21.83 -27.85
C ILE A 436 3.28 20.63 -28.81
N LYS A 437 4.43 19.95 -28.90
CA LYS A 437 4.57 18.73 -29.71
C LYS A 437 3.52 17.70 -29.28
N ASP A 438 2.94 16.98 -30.25
CA ASP A 438 1.95 15.93 -29.97
C ASP A 438 2.61 14.69 -29.35
N PHE A 439 2.44 14.55 -28.03
CA PHE A 439 2.92 13.42 -27.21
C PHE A 439 1.88 12.33 -27.01
N SER A 440 0.68 12.48 -27.57
CA SER A 440 -0.42 11.51 -27.40
C SER A 440 -0.08 10.12 -27.92
N LYS A 441 0.90 10.00 -28.80
CA LYS A 441 1.39 8.72 -29.36
C LYS A 441 2.30 7.95 -28.41
N LYS A 442 2.89 8.61 -27.41
CA LYS A 442 3.75 7.95 -26.41
C LYS A 442 2.92 7.54 -25.21
N ASP A 443 2.79 6.23 -25.01
CA ASP A 443 1.88 5.66 -24.01
C ASP A 443 2.15 6.16 -22.59
N THR A 444 3.41 6.31 -22.19
CA THR A 444 3.77 6.79 -20.84
C THR A 444 3.36 8.23 -20.60
N ASP A 445 3.42 9.09 -21.63
CA ASP A 445 3.00 10.48 -21.53
C ASP A 445 1.47 10.60 -21.54
N LEU A 446 0.82 9.76 -22.36
CA LEU A 446 -0.63 9.62 -22.35
C LEU A 446 -1.14 9.15 -21.00
N LEU A 447 -0.51 8.15 -20.37
CA LEU A 447 -0.86 7.66 -19.04
C LEU A 447 -0.66 8.73 -17.96
N ASN A 448 0.41 9.53 -18.03
CA ASN A 448 0.56 10.68 -17.13
C ASN A 448 -0.61 11.66 -17.30
N TYR A 449 -1.02 11.96 -18.52
CA TYR A 449 -2.15 12.85 -18.81
C TYR A 449 -3.48 12.30 -18.29
N ILE A 450 -3.74 11.00 -18.46
CA ILE A 450 -4.98 10.35 -18.00
C ILE A 450 -5.07 10.33 -16.47
N LEU A 451 -3.98 9.93 -15.82
CA LEU A 451 -3.96 9.66 -14.38
C LEU A 451 -3.88 10.93 -13.53
N PHE A 452 -3.16 11.94 -14.00
CA PHE A 452 -2.85 13.16 -13.25
C PHE A 452 -2.91 14.40 -14.17
N ASN A 453 -4.05 14.62 -14.81
CA ASN A 453 -4.25 15.67 -15.82
C ASN A 453 -3.78 17.07 -15.41
N LYS A 454 -4.09 17.50 -14.16
CA LYS A 454 -3.70 18.84 -13.67
C LYS A 454 -2.19 18.94 -13.41
N GLU A 455 -1.62 17.93 -12.82
CA GLU A 455 -0.22 17.89 -12.38
C GLU A 455 0.71 17.58 -13.54
N SER A 456 0.31 16.69 -14.44
CA SER A 456 1.09 16.34 -15.62
C SER A 456 1.22 17.52 -16.59
N LYS A 457 0.24 18.41 -16.61
CA LYS A 457 0.34 19.67 -17.40
C LYS A 457 1.52 20.50 -16.93
N ALA A 458 1.74 20.65 -15.63
CA ALA A 458 2.87 21.43 -15.09
C ALA A 458 4.22 20.76 -15.36
N VAL A 459 4.32 19.44 -15.12
CA VAL A 459 5.56 18.67 -15.33
C VAL A 459 5.86 18.48 -16.82
N SER A 460 4.83 18.22 -17.65
CA SER A 460 5.00 18.13 -19.10
C SER A 460 5.48 19.45 -19.69
N TYR A 461 4.97 20.60 -19.21
CA TYR A 461 5.45 21.91 -19.68
C TYR A 461 6.94 22.13 -19.38
N THR A 462 7.45 21.69 -18.23
CA THR A 462 8.86 21.87 -17.88
C THR A 462 9.78 20.84 -18.52
N HIS A 463 9.40 19.56 -18.56
CA HIS A 463 10.19 18.51 -19.19
C HIS A 463 10.13 18.55 -20.72
N LEU A 464 8.98 18.94 -21.31
CA LEU A 464 8.80 19.02 -22.75
C LEU A 464 9.56 20.21 -23.35
N ARG A 465 9.67 21.35 -22.63
CA ARG A 465 10.54 22.46 -23.03
C ARG A 465 12.03 22.16 -22.88
N ALA A 466 12.43 21.35 -21.88
CA ALA A 466 13.83 20.96 -21.68
C ALA A 466 14.35 19.98 -22.76
N HIS A 467 13.48 19.33 -23.51
CA HIS A 467 13.84 18.46 -24.64
C HIS A 467 13.79 19.18 -26.00
N GLU A 468 13.36 20.44 -26.07
CA GLU A 468 13.37 21.28 -27.26
C GLU A 468 14.59 22.23 -27.37
N THR A 469 15.41 22.30 -26.31
CA THR A 469 16.72 22.97 -26.29
C THR A 469 17.86 21.95 -26.24
#